data_88c07d82d1bf78874b3124df97d2efba
#
_entry.id   88c07d82d1bf78874b3124df97d2efba
#
_cell.length_a   1.000
_cell.length_b   1.000
_cell.length_c   1.000
_cell.angle_alpha   90.00
_cell.angle_beta   90.00
_cell.angle_gamma   90.00
#
_symmetry.space_group_name_H-M   'P 1'
#
loop_
_entity.id
_entity.type
_entity.pdbx_description
1 polymer ?
#
loop_
_entity_poly.entity_id
_entity_poly.type
_entity_poly.pdbx_seq_one_letter_code
_entity_poly.pdbx_strand_id
1 'polypeptide(L)'
;MKKKQILINLLIIGIIILIAVVIFVKQSTKDKQHKKQEITWITEAVVESVKDELEKELNSLLEKKNQPYKVKFVCFPAETYEEDVERYLKENSADIIYSNVRVVGDYSNQYYNFYKKGYLADCSKIKEDKDFYDAYPEQTWKNMEINGKICGIPAYCNVGNGLYYVFNQTYLDKYQIDISQVTPQLVSVVPILREAAEKEEENSDFIPLLPYEYMIYAPEYSALLDMIQVNEKDETLEAQNVLENEEIRNNVFMFNAFREEGLLKEPGEKTIENGKFLLTIMYGDDPKFIQEYFDQITEEAGKPVLSLTYKKLGKHFTSYRTGGMNSILKGDHEEEALELLKLTVTDKEISHLLKYGNENVLNVSPMLKWMFGNDSFDIEKKEDNCSEIAGFQFDGSAYKVEIDEISKIFYQYSNLFRGFSKNAEKDYENMLTELQEKGMEDILAEVNRQLKEWSLGK
;
A
#
# COMPACT_ATOMS: atom_id res chain seq x y z
N MET A 1 24.24 82.63 -17.87
CA MET A 1 25.03 81.45 -17.35
C MET A 1 24.38 80.87 -16.08
N LYS A 2 24.05 81.57 -15.05
CA LYS A 2 23.48 81.02 -13.77
C LYS A 2 22.24 80.17 -13.90
N LYS A 3 21.25 80.46 -14.78
CA LYS A 3 20.02 79.69 -14.98
C LYS A 3 20.32 78.25 -15.60
N LYS A 4 21.26 78.17 -16.52
CA LYS A 4 21.65 76.87 -17.16
C LYS A 4 22.34 75.94 -16.16
N GLN A 5 23.12 76.49 -15.23
CA GLN A 5 23.80 75.72 -14.19
C GLN A 5 22.83 75.17 -13.16
N ILE A 6 21.78 75.97 -12.78
CA ILE A 6 20.72 75.53 -11.90
C ILE A 6 19.91 74.39 -12.51
N LEU A 7 19.62 74.45 -13.83
CA LEU A 7 18.88 73.39 -14.53
C LEU A 7 19.66 72.08 -14.59
N ILE A 8 20.96 72.17 -14.83
CA ILE A 8 21.85 70.99 -14.87
C ILE A 8 21.96 70.34 -13.48
N ASN A 9 22.08 71.14 -12.43
CA ASN A 9 22.12 70.64 -11.06
C ASN A 9 20.81 69.94 -10.63
N LEU A 10 19.65 70.48 -11.02
CA LEU A 10 18.34 69.85 -10.78
C LEU A 10 18.19 68.54 -11.54
N LEU A 11 18.73 68.46 -12.78
CA LEU A 11 18.72 67.21 -13.57
C LEU A 11 19.59 66.11 -12.93
N ILE A 12 20.78 66.50 -12.43
CA ILE A 12 21.70 65.59 -11.73
C ILE A 12 21.06 65.08 -10.43
N ILE A 13 20.40 65.96 -9.65
CA ILE A 13 19.69 65.54 -8.42
C ILE A 13 18.55 64.58 -8.76
N GLY A 14 17.79 64.87 -9.82
CA GLY A 14 16.71 63.98 -10.31
C GLY A 14 17.20 62.59 -10.70
N ILE A 15 18.35 62.53 -11.40
CA ILE A 15 19.01 61.24 -11.76
C ILE A 15 19.50 60.47 -10.53
N ILE A 16 20.09 61.18 -9.55
CA ILE A 16 20.54 60.54 -8.28
C ILE A 16 19.37 59.98 -7.49
N ILE A 17 18.27 60.73 -7.40
CA ILE A 17 17.02 60.29 -6.76
C ILE A 17 16.44 59.07 -7.49
N LEU A 18 16.41 59.06 -8.82
CA LEU A 18 15.94 57.95 -9.63
C LEU A 18 16.79 56.67 -9.42
N ILE A 19 18.11 56.83 -9.37
CA ILE A 19 19.04 55.76 -9.08
C ILE A 19 18.86 55.22 -7.66
N ALA A 20 18.69 56.09 -6.67
CA ALA A 20 18.42 55.73 -5.30
C ALA A 20 17.07 54.95 -5.15
N VAL A 21 16.03 55.42 -5.85
CA VAL A 21 14.75 54.69 -5.90
C VAL A 21 14.86 53.35 -6.56
N VAL A 22 15.60 53.23 -7.67
CA VAL A 22 15.84 51.97 -8.34
C VAL A 22 16.68 50.98 -7.47
N ILE A 23 17.68 51.53 -6.76
CA ILE A 23 18.47 50.71 -5.78
C ILE A 23 17.59 50.31 -4.60
N PHE A 24 16.78 51.21 -4.07
CA PHE A 24 15.86 50.93 -2.96
C PHE A 24 14.79 49.92 -3.35
N VAL A 25 14.20 50.03 -4.56
CA VAL A 25 13.26 49.03 -5.11
C VAL A 25 13.98 47.68 -5.36
N LYS A 26 15.19 47.69 -5.91
CA LYS A 26 16.03 46.44 -6.05
C LYS A 26 16.44 45.86 -4.70
N GLN A 27 16.72 46.66 -3.71
CA GLN A 27 17.05 46.22 -2.36
C GLN A 27 15.80 45.73 -1.61
N SER A 28 14.69 46.48 -1.72
CA SER A 28 13.38 46.08 -1.19
C SER A 28 12.82 44.79 -1.87
N THR A 29 13.14 44.58 -3.14
CA THR A 29 12.84 43.32 -3.82
C THR A 29 13.85 42.22 -3.53
N LYS A 30 15.08 42.51 -3.10
CA LYS A 30 16.04 41.53 -2.57
C LYS A 30 15.78 41.18 -1.10
N ASP A 31 15.34 42.14 -0.28
CA ASP A 31 14.97 41.90 1.12
C ASP A 31 13.57 41.28 1.27
N LYS A 32 12.76 41.28 0.23
CA LYS A 32 11.68 40.37 -0.03
C LYS A 32 12.20 39.10 -0.78
N GLN A 33 13.34 38.58 -0.49
CA GLN A 33 13.52 37.15 -0.47
C GLN A 33 12.59 36.66 0.64
N HIS A 34 11.33 36.38 0.24
CA HIS A 34 10.37 35.73 1.09
C HIS A 34 11.10 34.58 1.73
N LYS A 35 11.23 34.62 3.07
CA LYS A 35 11.66 33.47 3.83
C LYS A 35 10.77 32.35 3.32
N LYS A 36 11.35 31.40 2.55
CA LYS A 36 10.54 30.33 1.94
C LYS A 36 9.76 29.69 3.06
N GLN A 37 8.48 29.52 2.85
CA GLN A 37 7.59 28.86 3.77
C GLN A 37 8.11 27.44 4.04
N GLU A 38 8.08 26.97 5.26
CA GLU A 38 8.52 25.63 5.61
C GLU A 38 7.29 24.73 5.72
N ILE A 39 7.21 23.71 4.90
CA ILE A 39 6.22 22.64 4.96
C ILE A 39 6.79 21.50 5.79
N THR A 40 6.24 21.27 6.96
CA THR A 40 6.64 20.19 7.85
C THR A 40 5.88 18.92 7.50
N TRP A 41 6.63 17.87 7.17
CA TRP A 41 6.09 16.57 6.76
C TRP A 41 6.45 15.49 7.79
N ILE A 42 5.45 14.99 8.52
CA ILE A 42 5.62 13.91 9.49
C ILE A 42 5.62 12.57 8.75
N THR A 43 6.66 11.75 9.02
CA THR A 43 6.86 10.43 8.41
C THR A 43 7.30 9.40 9.45
N GLU A 44 7.31 8.12 9.08
CA GLU A 44 7.93 7.07 9.90
C GLU A 44 9.46 7.15 9.88
N ALA A 45 10.10 6.56 10.88
CA ALA A 45 11.56 6.59 11.09
C ALA A 45 12.39 5.96 9.95
N VAL A 46 11.75 5.25 9.01
CA VAL A 46 12.45 4.73 7.82
C VAL A 46 13.13 5.84 7.00
N VAL A 47 12.63 7.08 7.08
CA VAL A 47 13.20 8.26 6.43
C VAL A 47 14.42 8.81 7.18
N GLU A 48 14.55 8.55 8.50
CA GLU A 48 15.56 9.17 9.36
C GLU A 48 17.00 8.94 8.87
N SER A 49 17.29 7.76 8.32
CA SER A 49 18.62 7.39 7.85
C SER A 49 19.12 8.19 6.64
N VAL A 50 18.21 8.80 5.88
CA VAL A 50 18.51 9.57 4.65
C VAL A 50 17.92 10.98 4.69
N LYS A 51 17.38 11.38 5.83
CA LYS A 51 16.59 12.59 6.01
C LYS A 51 17.30 13.87 5.55
N ASP A 52 18.50 14.11 6.06
CA ASP A 52 19.24 15.35 5.83
C ASP A 52 19.60 15.50 4.34
N GLU A 53 20.05 14.42 3.70
CA GLU A 53 20.36 14.39 2.28
C GLU A 53 19.09 14.50 1.43
N LEU A 54 18.02 13.81 1.81
CA LEU A 54 16.75 13.85 1.11
C LEU A 54 16.12 15.25 1.16
N GLU A 55 16.08 15.88 2.35
CA GLU A 55 15.62 17.27 2.50
C GLU A 55 16.42 18.24 1.63
N LYS A 56 17.74 18.11 1.63
CA LYS A 56 18.63 18.96 0.83
C LYS A 56 18.36 18.84 -0.66
N GLU A 57 18.29 17.61 -1.17
CA GLU A 57 18.07 17.36 -2.60
C GLU A 57 16.66 17.76 -3.02
N LEU A 58 15.63 17.41 -2.23
CA LEU A 58 14.25 17.80 -2.48
C LEU A 58 14.11 19.33 -2.51
N ASN A 59 14.67 20.03 -1.54
CA ASN A 59 14.61 21.48 -1.47
C ASN A 59 15.38 22.15 -2.63
N SER A 60 16.46 21.53 -3.12
CA SER A 60 17.16 21.98 -4.32
C SER A 60 16.30 21.84 -5.58
N LEU A 61 15.56 20.72 -5.73
CA LEU A 61 14.62 20.53 -6.83
C LEU A 61 13.45 21.52 -6.76
N LEU A 62 12.86 21.71 -5.59
CA LEU A 62 11.78 22.69 -5.38
C LEU A 62 12.21 24.11 -5.73
N GLU A 63 13.48 24.47 -5.39
CA GLU A 63 14.04 25.77 -5.77
C GLU A 63 14.22 25.92 -7.28
N LYS A 64 14.77 24.91 -7.96
CA LYS A 64 14.89 24.88 -9.43
C LYS A 64 13.54 25.03 -10.14
N LYS A 65 12.47 24.52 -9.51
CA LYS A 65 11.10 24.56 -10.00
C LYS A 65 10.34 25.84 -9.55
N ASN A 66 11.05 26.80 -8.91
CA ASN A 66 10.53 28.06 -8.39
C ASN A 66 9.40 27.91 -7.37
N GLN A 67 9.40 26.82 -6.59
CA GLN A 67 8.43 26.64 -5.53
C GLN A 67 8.68 27.62 -4.37
N PRO A 68 7.61 28.21 -3.77
CA PRO A 68 7.74 29.25 -2.74
C PRO A 68 8.03 28.68 -1.34
N TYR A 69 8.12 27.37 -1.21
CA TYR A 69 8.29 26.66 0.05
C TYR A 69 9.51 25.74 0.04
N LYS A 70 9.87 25.25 1.22
CA LYS A 70 10.85 24.19 1.44
C LYS A 70 10.23 23.11 2.34
N VAL A 71 10.74 21.90 2.28
CA VAL A 71 10.28 20.75 3.06
C VAL A 71 11.22 20.48 4.22
N LYS A 72 10.63 20.07 5.34
CA LYS A 72 11.32 19.54 6.52
C LYS A 72 10.61 18.27 6.97
N PHE A 73 11.35 17.18 7.10
CA PHE A 73 10.82 15.93 7.62
C PHE A 73 10.92 15.86 9.14
N VAL A 74 9.88 15.30 9.77
CA VAL A 74 9.87 14.92 11.19
C VAL A 74 9.53 13.43 11.24
N CYS A 75 10.41 12.63 11.82
CA CYS A 75 10.31 11.18 11.77
C CYS A 75 10.02 10.60 13.16
N PHE A 76 9.13 9.60 13.22
CA PHE A 76 8.81 8.88 14.45
C PHE A 76 8.90 7.36 14.24
N PRO A 77 9.26 6.58 15.29
CA PRO A 77 9.26 5.12 15.20
C PRO A 77 7.89 4.56 14.85
N ALA A 78 7.86 3.50 14.03
CA ALA A 78 6.59 2.90 13.59
C ALA A 78 5.77 2.35 14.76
N GLU A 79 6.43 1.81 15.78
CA GLU A 79 5.80 1.19 16.96
C GLU A 79 5.05 2.19 17.84
N THR A 80 5.49 3.45 17.88
CA THR A 80 4.91 4.52 18.71
C THR A 80 4.37 5.67 17.87
N TYR A 81 4.28 5.50 16.56
CA TYR A 81 4.03 6.57 15.61
C TYR A 81 2.81 7.43 15.93
N GLU A 82 1.66 6.81 16.17
CA GLU A 82 0.40 7.53 16.41
C GLU A 82 0.47 8.36 17.72
N GLU A 83 1.04 7.79 18.77
CA GLU A 83 1.22 8.47 20.06
C GLU A 83 2.22 9.63 19.95
N ASP A 84 3.31 9.43 19.23
CA ASP A 84 4.36 10.45 19.03
C ASP A 84 3.84 11.60 18.18
N VAL A 85 3.06 11.31 17.11
CA VAL A 85 2.37 12.32 16.31
C VAL A 85 1.45 13.16 17.19
N GLU A 86 0.60 12.51 17.99
CA GLU A 86 -0.33 13.23 18.88
C GLU A 86 0.40 14.12 19.89
N ARG A 87 1.50 13.60 20.44
CA ARG A 87 2.33 14.39 21.36
C ARG A 87 2.96 15.58 20.66
N TYR A 88 3.48 15.37 19.44
CA TYR A 88 4.10 16.44 18.65
C TYR A 88 3.09 17.54 18.29
N LEU A 89 1.90 17.17 17.81
CA LEU A 89 0.87 18.13 17.38
C LEU A 89 0.23 18.94 18.53
N LYS A 90 0.42 18.55 19.79
CA LYS A 90 0.02 19.37 20.96
C LYS A 90 0.88 20.61 21.13
N GLU A 91 2.13 20.57 20.71
CA GLU A 91 3.13 21.63 20.97
C GLU A 91 3.65 22.26 19.68
N ASN A 92 3.45 21.62 18.54
CA ASN A 92 3.98 22.03 17.25
C ASN A 92 2.88 21.98 16.18
N SER A 93 3.14 22.66 15.06
CA SER A 93 2.36 22.51 13.82
C SER A 93 3.09 21.61 12.83
N ALA A 94 2.32 20.96 11.97
CA ALA A 94 2.81 20.26 10.79
C ALA A 94 1.76 20.41 9.68
N ASP A 95 2.16 20.15 8.44
CA ASP A 95 1.35 20.42 7.26
C ASP A 95 0.95 19.11 6.55
N ILE A 96 1.84 18.13 6.54
CA ILE A 96 1.60 16.83 5.94
C ILE A 96 1.92 15.72 6.95
N ILE A 97 1.12 14.69 6.94
CA ILE A 97 1.32 13.50 7.75
C ILE A 97 1.20 12.24 6.91
N TYR A 98 2.20 11.37 6.98
CA TYR A 98 2.07 10.00 6.50
C TYR A 98 1.19 9.19 7.46
N SER A 99 0.36 8.31 6.92
CA SER A 99 -0.47 7.42 7.72
C SER A 99 -0.62 6.07 7.03
N ASN A 100 -0.46 5.00 7.79
CA ASN A 100 -0.75 3.66 7.34
C ASN A 100 -2.26 3.45 7.21
N VAL A 101 -2.67 2.81 6.11
CA VAL A 101 -4.02 2.33 5.89
C VAL A 101 -3.97 0.80 5.93
N ARG A 102 -3.50 0.23 7.04
CA ARG A 102 -3.50 -1.22 7.24
C ARG A 102 -4.80 -1.68 7.88
N VAL A 103 -5.35 -2.78 7.36
CA VAL A 103 -6.56 -3.41 7.91
C VAL A 103 -6.27 -4.80 8.46
N VAL A 104 -5.10 -5.39 8.19
CA VAL A 104 -4.80 -6.76 8.60
C VAL A 104 -3.67 -6.77 9.63
N GLY A 105 -3.97 -7.24 10.82
CA GLY A 105 -3.00 -7.56 11.87
C GLY A 105 -2.48 -6.40 12.72
N ASP A 106 -2.70 -5.17 12.33
CA ASP A 106 -2.38 -3.98 13.10
C ASP A 106 -3.50 -2.96 12.90
N TYR A 107 -4.43 -2.93 13.86
CA TYR A 107 -5.73 -2.22 13.74
C TYR A 107 -5.64 -0.71 13.79
N SER A 108 -4.49 -0.15 13.57
CA SER A 108 -4.36 1.28 13.39
C SER A 108 -4.56 1.65 11.91
N ASN A 109 -5.80 1.77 11.49
CA ASN A 109 -6.07 2.60 10.32
C ASN A 109 -5.79 4.04 10.73
N GLN A 110 -4.51 4.42 10.70
CA GLN A 110 -4.05 5.73 11.17
C GLN A 110 -4.72 6.88 10.40
N TYR A 111 -4.94 6.70 9.11
CA TYR A 111 -5.66 7.68 8.28
C TYR A 111 -7.06 7.95 8.83
N TYR A 112 -7.83 6.90 9.11
CA TYR A 112 -9.16 7.04 9.68
C TYR A 112 -9.13 7.60 11.11
N ASN A 113 -8.17 7.18 11.94
CA ASN A 113 -8.01 7.66 13.30
C ASN A 113 -7.69 9.18 13.32
N PHE A 114 -6.78 9.65 12.46
CA PHE A 114 -6.47 11.07 12.35
C PHE A 114 -7.65 11.89 11.81
N TYR A 115 -8.43 11.30 10.89
CA TYR A 115 -9.68 11.93 10.45
C TYR A 115 -10.67 12.07 11.61
N LYS A 116 -10.93 11.01 12.39
CA LYS A 116 -11.84 11.05 13.55
C LYS A 116 -11.40 12.07 14.60
N LYS A 117 -10.11 12.23 14.82
CA LYS A 117 -9.53 13.23 15.72
C LYS A 117 -9.64 14.65 15.16
N GLY A 118 -10.08 14.80 13.91
CA GLY A 118 -10.31 16.08 13.28
C GLY A 118 -9.05 16.79 12.80
N TYR A 119 -7.92 16.08 12.69
CA TYR A 119 -6.64 16.63 12.25
C TYR A 119 -6.58 16.92 10.76
N LEU A 120 -7.27 16.12 9.93
CA LEU A 120 -7.11 16.15 8.50
C LEU A 120 -7.96 17.21 7.82
N ALA A 121 -7.38 17.88 6.83
CA ALA A 121 -8.07 18.83 5.94
C ALA A 121 -8.88 18.11 4.85
N ASP A 122 -9.88 18.77 4.31
CA ASP A 122 -10.66 18.29 3.18
C ASP A 122 -10.00 18.71 1.86
N CYS A 123 -9.42 17.74 1.17
CA CYS A 123 -8.74 17.93 -0.10
C CYS A 123 -9.61 17.58 -1.31
N SER A 124 -10.94 17.44 -1.15
CA SER A 124 -11.85 16.98 -2.22
C SER A 124 -11.83 17.87 -3.48
N LYS A 125 -11.33 19.11 -3.38
CA LYS A 125 -11.05 19.96 -4.55
C LYS A 125 -10.08 19.36 -5.58
N ILE A 126 -9.33 18.31 -5.21
CA ILE A 126 -8.51 17.51 -6.13
C ILE A 126 -9.31 17.00 -7.33
N LYS A 127 -10.61 16.71 -7.13
CA LYS A 127 -11.51 16.27 -8.19
C LYS A 127 -11.67 17.31 -9.33
N GLU A 128 -11.35 18.57 -9.08
CA GLU A 128 -11.39 19.66 -10.07
C GLU A 128 -10.12 19.73 -10.91
N ASP A 129 -8.99 19.22 -10.39
CA ASP A 129 -7.72 19.12 -11.11
C ASP A 129 -7.65 17.78 -11.86
N LYS A 130 -8.12 17.81 -13.10
CA LYS A 130 -8.29 16.61 -13.89
C LYS A 130 -6.98 15.86 -14.12
N ASP A 131 -5.89 16.57 -14.41
CA ASP A 131 -4.58 15.95 -14.67
C ASP A 131 -4.05 15.22 -13.42
N PHE A 132 -4.32 15.75 -12.25
CA PHE A 132 -3.95 15.13 -10.99
C PHE A 132 -4.93 14.02 -10.58
N TYR A 133 -6.23 14.26 -10.71
CA TYR A 133 -7.25 13.26 -10.38
C TYR A 133 -7.12 12.02 -11.26
N ASP A 134 -6.88 12.22 -12.56
CA ASP A 134 -6.71 11.13 -13.55
C ASP A 134 -5.35 10.39 -13.39
N ALA A 135 -4.45 10.88 -12.52
CA ALA A 135 -3.22 10.14 -12.18
C ALA A 135 -3.50 8.85 -11.41
N TYR A 136 -4.67 8.74 -10.79
CA TYR A 136 -5.12 7.54 -10.09
C TYR A 136 -6.43 7.02 -10.70
N PRO A 137 -6.68 5.70 -10.66
CA PRO A 137 -7.99 5.15 -10.96
C PRO A 137 -9.08 5.77 -10.07
N GLU A 138 -10.26 5.98 -10.60
CA GLU A 138 -11.40 6.53 -9.82
C GLU A 138 -11.68 5.72 -8.56
N GLN A 139 -11.54 4.40 -8.65
CA GLN A 139 -11.75 3.51 -7.51
C GLN A 139 -10.76 3.76 -6.37
N THR A 140 -9.53 4.16 -6.66
CA THR A 140 -8.55 4.55 -5.61
C THR A 140 -9.08 5.72 -4.80
N TRP A 141 -9.61 6.75 -5.46
CA TRP A 141 -10.20 7.89 -4.75
C TRP A 141 -11.41 7.50 -3.92
N LYS A 142 -12.30 6.65 -4.46
CA LYS A 142 -13.46 6.13 -3.72
C LYS A 142 -13.03 5.36 -2.48
N ASN A 143 -11.98 4.57 -2.56
CA ASN A 143 -11.43 3.82 -1.42
C ASN A 143 -10.85 4.74 -0.33
N MET A 144 -10.42 5.96 -0.70
CA MET A 144 -9.83 6.93 0.22
C MET A 144 -10.85 7.91 0.79
N GLU A 145 -12.07 7.94 0.27
CA GLU A 145 -13.11 8.82 0.78
C GLU A 145 -13.58 8.38 2.17
N ILE A 146 -13.57 9.32 3.09
CA ILE A 146 -14.20 9.17 4.41
C ILE A 146 -15.36 10.15 4.48
N ASN A 147 -16.59 9.64 4.55
CA ASN A 147 -17.81 10.46 4.53
C ASN A 147 -17.86 11.43 3.34
N GLY A 148 -17.50 10.97 2.15
CA GLY A 148 -17.49 11.74 0.90
C GLY A 148 -16.33 12.74 0.77
N LYS A 149 -15.35 12.71 1.68
CA LYS A 149 -14.19 13.61 1.68
C LYS A 149 -12.91 12.86 1.38
N ILE A 150 -12.06 13.46 0.56
CA ILE A 150 -10.68 13.03 0.35
C ILE A 150 -9.81 13.90 1.28
N CYS A 151 -9.03 13.27 2.15
CA CYS A 151 -8.21 13.97 3.15
C CYS A 151 -6.70 13.77 2.95
N GLY A 152 -6.29 13.20 1.81
CA GLY A 152 -4.88 12.96 1.49
C GLY A 152 -4.70 12.32 0.13
N ILE A 153 -3.45 12.07 -0.21
CA ILE A 153 -3.02 11.48 -1.48
C ILE A 153 -2.47 10.08 -1.18
N PRO A 154 -2.91 9.04 -1.90
CA PRO A 154 -2.32 7.72 -1.76
C PRO A 154 -0.83 7.74 -2.08
N ALA A 155 -0.02 7.23 -1.17
CA ALA A 155 1.42 7.09 -1.40
C ALA A 155 1.70 5.99 -2.41
N TYR A 156 1.10 4.82 -2.20
CA TYR A 156 1.17 3.68 -3.11
C TYR A 156 -0.25 3.32 -3.54
N CYS A 157 -0.49 3.25 -4.84
CA CYS A 157 -1.79 2.85 -5.38
C CYS A 157 -1.74 1.38 -5.78
N ASN A 158 -2.24 0.55 -4.90
CA ASN A 158 -2.63 -0.80 -5.24
C ASN A 158 -4.14 -0.80 -5.51
N VAL A 159 -4.52 -0.94 -6.77
CA VAL A 159 -5.95 -0.94 -7.16
C VAL A 159 -6.67 -2.22 -6.73
N GLY A 160 -5.94 -3.14 -6.15
CA GLY A 160 -6.44 -4.39 -5.61
C GLY A 160 -5.46 -5.54 -5.83
N ASN A 161 -5.34 -6.39 -4.84
CA ASN A 161 -4.60 -7.62 -4.97
C ASN A 161 -5.46 -8.68 -5.68
N GLY A 162 -5.00 -9.19 -6.81
CA GLY A 162 -5.51 -10.43 -7.38
C GLY A 162 -4.85 -11.63 -6.71
N LEU A 163 -5.60 -12.70 -6.57
CA LEU A 163 -5.04 -14.02 -6.25
C LEU A 163 -4.74 -14.76 -7.55
N TYR A 164 -3.57 -15.35 -7.63
CA TYR A 164 -3.09 -16.01 -8.84
C TYR A 164 -2.55 -17.41 -8.56
N TYR A 165 -2.87 -18.35 -9.45
CA TYR A 165 -1.99 -19.49 -9.66
C TYR A 165 -0.81 -19.04 -10.51
N VAL A 166 0.40 -19.30 -10.01
CA VAL A 166 1.66 -18.96 -10.67
C VAL A 166 2.38 -20.28 -11.03
N PHE A 167 2.32 -20.61 -12.31
CA PHE A 167 2.94 -21.84 -12.83
C PHE A 167 4.34 -21.57 -13.38
N ASN A 168 5.28 -22.43 -13.07
CA ASN A 168 6.58 -22.43 -13.73
C ASN A 168 6.44 -23.01 -15.14
N GLN A 169 6.59 -22.15 -16.15
CA GLN A 169 6.41 -22.49 -17.56
C GLN A 169 7.38 -23.59 -18.00
N THR A 170 8.59 -23.65 -17.43
CA THR A 170 9.57 -24.68 -17.75
C THR A 170 9.02 -26.10 -17.53
N TYR A 171 8.27 -26.32 -16.45
CA TYR A 171 7.65 -27.62 -16.18
C TYR A 171 6.38 -27.86 -16.96
N LEU A 172 5.59 -26.81 -17.24
CA LEU A 172 4.44 -26.93 -18.14
C LEU A 172 4.90 -27.43 -19.52
N ASP A 173 5.94 -26.82 -20.09
CA ASP A 173 6.50 -27.18 -21.39
C ASP A 173 7.15 -28.57 -21.36
N LYS A 174 7.96 -28.84 -20.33
CA LYS A 174 8.67 -30.12 -20.17
C LYS A 174 7.73 -31.32 -20.19
N TYR A 175 6.56 -31.17 -19.56
CA TYR A 175 5.61 -32.26 -19.41
C TYR A 175 4.36 -32.13 -20.29
N GLN A 176 4.29 -31.07 -21.10
CA GLN A 176 3.15 -30.75 -21.96
C GLN A 176 1.83 -30.65 -21.16
N ILE A 177 1.90 -30.05 -19.98
CA ILE A 177 0.76 -29.88 -19.08
C ILE A 177 -0.14 -28.76 -19.61
N ASP A 178 -1.41 -29.07 -19.87
CA ASP A 178 -2.44 -28.12 -20.25
C ASP A 178 -3.19 -27.59 -19.02
N ILE A 179 -3.10 -26.28 -18.79
CA ILE A 179 -3.79 -25.59 -17.70
C ILE A 179 -5.10 -24.94 -18.12
N SER A 180 -5.59 -25.21 -19.33
CA SER A 180 -6.83 -24.57 -19.86
C SER A 180 -8.05 -24.88 -19.00
N GLN A 181 -8.10 -26.07 -18.40
CA GLN A 181 -9.20 -26.53 -17.54
C GLN A 181 -9.04 -26.19 -16.05
N VAL A 182 -7.95 -25.55 -15.66
CA VAL A 182 -7.76 -25.10 -14.27
C VAL A 182 -8.77 -23.99 -13.97
N THR A 183 -9.42 -24.11 -12.82
CA THR A 183 -10.42 -23.15 -12.33
C THR A 183 -9.96 -22.59 -10.96
N PRO A 184 -10.66 -21.58 -10.40
CA PRO A 184 -10.34 -21.11 -9.05
C PRO A 184 -10.49 -22.17 -7.95
N GLN A 185 -11.23 -23.27 -8.18
CA GLN A 185 -11.36 -24.34 -7.20
C GLN A 185 -10.04 -25.11 -7.07
N LEU A 186 -9.54 -25.24 -5.85
CA LEU A 186 -8.26 -25.88 -5.55
C LEU A 186 -8.16 -27.34 -6.08
N VAL A 187 -9.29 -28.06 -6.11
CA VAL A 187 -9.36 -29.42 -6.66
C VAL A 187 -8.95 -29.51 -8.13
N SER A 188 -9.10 -28.43 -8.90
CA SER A 188 -8.78 -28.42 -10.34
C SER A 188 -7.29 -28.57 -10.64
N VAL A 189 -6.40 -28.24 -9.70
CA VAL A 189 -4.95 -28.39 -9.88
C VAL A 189 -4.42 -29.76 -9.44
N VAL A 190 -5.22 -30.55 -8.73
CA VAL A 190 -4.80 -31.87 -8.21
C VAL A 190 -4.22 -32.83 -9.28
N PRO A 191 -4.90 -33.01 -10.44
CA PRO A 191 -4.35 -33.90 -11.48
C PRO A 191 -2.97 -33.44 -11.98
N ILE A 192 -2.81 -32.12 -12.14
CA ILE A 192 -1.56 -31.51 -12.64
C ILE A 192 -0.43 -31.68 -11.61
N LEU A 193 -0.71 -31.46 -10.33
CA LEU A 193 0.26 -31.63 -9.25
C LEU A 193 0.73 -33.10 -9.14
N ARG A 194 -0.20 -34.07 -9.25
CA ARG A 194 0.13 -35.49 -9.20
C ARG A 194 0.93 -35.91 -10.42
N GLU A 195 0.56 -35.48 -11.62
CA GLU A 195 1.32 -35.76 -12.84
C GLU A 195 2.77 -35.26 -12.75
N ALA A 196 2.96 -34.02 -12.26
CA ALA A 196 4.29 -33.47 -12.11
C ALA A 196 5.11 -34.19 -11.01
N ALA A 197 4.47 -34.54 -9.90
CA ALA A 197 5.10 -35.30 -8.82
C ALA A 197 5.61 -36.65 -9.28
N GLU A 198 4.82 -37.39 -10.08
CA GLU A 198 5.19 -38.66 -10.65
C GLU A 198 6.39 -38.54 -11.61
N LYS A 199 6.36 -37.50 -12.49
CA LYS A 199 7.44 -37.28 -13.47
C LYS A 199 8.75 -36.77 -12.83
N GLU A 200 8.69 -36.20 -11.63
CA GLU A 200 9.85 -35.70 -10.85
C GLU A 200 10.14 -36.56 -9.61
N GLU A 201 9.66 -37.80 -9.54
CA GLU A 201 9.82 -38.69 -8.36
C GLU A 201 11.28 -38.85 -7.91
N GLU A 202 12.22 -38.88 -8.85
CA GLU A 202 13.65 -38.97 -8.57
C GLU A 202 14.27 -37.62 -8.14
N ASN A 203 13.58 -36.50 -8.29
CA ASN A 203 14.07 -35.18 -7.97
C ASN A 203 13.56 -34.73 -6.58
N SER A 204 14.34 -35.07 -5.55
CA SER A 204 13.99 -34.79 -4.15
C SER A 204 13.74 -33.29 -3.83
N ASP A 205 14.36 -32.40 -4.63
CA ASP A 205 14.26 -30.94 -4.43
C ASP A 205 13.06 -30.32 -5.15
N PHE A 206 12.37 -31.08 -5.99
CA PHE A 206 11.20 -30.60 -6.71
C PHE A 206 9.97 -30.55 -5.80
N ILE A 207 9.23 -29.46 -5.88
CA ILE A 207 8.00 -29.23 -5.12
C ILE A 207 6.84 -29.00 -6.12
N PRO A 208 5.87 -29.91 -6.20
CA PRO A 208 4.71 -29.73 -7.06
C PRO A 208 3.92 -28.45 -6.73
N LEU A 209 3.66 -28.21 -5.44
CA LEU A 209 3.00 -27.02 -4.93
C LEU A 209 3.87 -26.38 -3.83
N LEU A 210 4.38 -25.18 -4.10
CA LEU A 210 5.00 -24.35 -3.04
C LEU A 210 3.94 -23.91 -2.04
N PRO A 211 4.27 -23.94 -0.73
CA PRO A 211 3.36 -23.50 0.31
C PRO A 211 2.82 -22.09 0.05
N TYR A 212 1.54 -21.93 0.25
CA TYR A 212 0.86 -20.66 0.25
C TYR A 212 1.15 -19.92 1.58
N GLU A 213 1.51 -18.63 1.49
CA GLU A 213 1.90 -17.89 2.69
C GLU A 213 0.68 -17.41 3.49
N TYR A 214 0.48 -17.91 4.71
CA TYR A 214 -0.29 -17.37 5.84
C TYR A 214 -1.76 -16.96 5.59
N MET A 215 -2.42 -17.39 4.53
CA MET A 215 -3.73 -16.82 4.19
C MET A 215 -4.78 -17.89 3.93
N ILE A 216 -6.02 -17.53 4.22
CA ILE A 216 -7.16 -18.37 3.90
C ILE A 216 -7.35 -18.37 2.37
N TYR A 217 -7.37 -19.55 1.76
CA TYR A 217 -7.67 -19.66 0.33
C TYR A 217 -9.17 -19.49 0.09
N ALA A 218 -9.57 -18.27 -0.22
CA ALA A 218 -10.94 -17.87 -0.44
C ALA A 218 -11.04 -16.90 -1.63
N PRO A 219 -10.84 -17.37 -2.89
CA PRO A 219 -10.69 -16.50 -4.07
C PRO A 219 -11.93 -15.69 -4.44
N GLU A 220 -13.08 -15.98 -3.84
CA GLU A 220 -14.36 -15.29 -4.10
C GLU A 220 -14.75 -14.34 -2.96
N TYR A 221 -13.85 -14.14 -1.99
CA TYR A 221 -14.12 -13.31 -0.82
C TYR A 221 -13.16 -12.13 -0.74
N SER A 222 -13.67 -11.00 -0.27
CA SER A 222 -12.89 -9.82 0.09
C SER A 222 -12.73 -9.74 1.60
N ALA A 223 -11.49 -9.72 2.07
CA ALA A 223 -11.19 -9.67 3.49
C ALA A 223 -11.44 -8.28 4.08
N LEU A 224 -12.14 -8.24 5.19
CA LEU A 224 -12.28 -7.07 6.08
C LEU A 224 -11.33 -7.18 7.27
N LEU A 225 -11.33 -8.33 7.90
CA LEU A 225 -10.37 -8.80 8.90
C LEU A 225 -9.97 -10.20 8.45
N ASP A 226 -8.86 -10.75 8.92
CA ASP A 226 -8.31 -12.03 8.43
C ASP A 226 -9.38 -13.09 8.12
N MET A 227 -10.22 -13.42 9.11
CA MET A 227 -11.26 -14.43 9.01
C MET A 227 -12.65 -13.86 8.69
N ILE A 228 -12.84 -12.55 8.84
CA ILE A 228 -14.10 -11.88 8.54
C ILE A 228 -14.03 -11.31 7.13
N GLN A 229 -14.77 -11.90 6.22
CA GLN A 229 -14.72 -11.59 4.80
C GLN A 229 -16.13 -11.49 4.21
N VAL A 230 -16.25 -10.80 3.08
CA VAL A 230 -17.51 -10.67 2.32
C VAL A 230 -17.41 -11.50 1.04
N ASN A 231 -18.44 -12.28 0.76
CA ASN A 231 -18.54 -13.02 -0.49
C ASN A 231 -18.91 -12.06 -1.62
N GLU A 232 -18.05 -11.91 -2.62
CA GLU A 232 -18.23 -11.01 -3.76
C GLU A 232 -19.32 -11.46 -4.76
N LYS A 233 -19.84 -12.66 -4.57
CA LYS A 233 -20.98 -13.17 -5.33
C LYS A 233 -22.32 -12.94 -4.63
N ASP A 234 -22.29 -12.54 -3.38
CA ASP A 234 -23.48 -12.30 -2.58
C ASP A 234 -23.92 -10.83 -2.70
N GLU A 235 -25.14 -10.62 -3.19
CA GLU A 235 -25.73 -9.29 -3.34
C GLU A 235 -26.01 -8.61 -1.99
N THR A 236 -26.02 -9.37 -0.89
CA THR A 236 -26.32 -8.83 0.45
C THR A 236 -25.14 -8.08 1.06
N LEU A 237 -23.93 -8.31 0.57
CA LEU A 237 -22.66 -7.77 1.12
C LEU A 237 -22.50 -8.03 2.61
N GLU A 238 -22.97 -9.17 3.09
CA GLU A 238 -22.87 -9.56 4.50
C GLU A 238 -21.49 -10.17 4.78
N ALA A 239 -20.81 -9.65 5.80
CA ALA A 239 -19.56 -10.22 6.27
C ALA A 239 -19.80 -11.52 7.03
N GLN A 240 -18.91 -12.48 6.84
CA GLN A 240 -18.99 -13.83 7.40
C GLN A 240 -17.66 -14.22 8.06
N ASN A 241 -17.71 -15.03 9.09
CA ASN A 241 -16.56 -15.82 9.50
C ASN A 241 -16.34 -16.92 8.47
N VAL A 242 -15.38 -16.72 7.56
CA VAL A 242 -15.17 -17.66 6.43
C VAL A 242 -14.68 -19.03 6.87
N LEU A 243 -14.20 -19.16 8.10
CA LEU A 243 -13.80 -20.46 8.66
C LEU A 243 -15.01 -21.37 8.97
N GLU A 244 -16.22 -20.84 9.01
CA GLU A 244 -17.45 -21.63 9.12
C GLU A 244 -17.96 -22.11 7.77
N ASN A 245 -17.39 -21.62 6.66
CA ASN A 245 -17.75 -22.03 5.32
C ASN A 245 -17.14 -23.41 4.99
N GLU A 246 -17.99 -24.35 4.56
CA GLU A 246 -17.58 -25.73 4.29
C GLU A 246 -16.55 -25.85 3.14
N GLU A 247 -16.69 -25.04 2.09
CA GLU A 247 -15.74 -25.06 0.96
C GLU A 247 -14.35 -24.59 1.42
N ILE A 248 -14.28 -23.52 2.20
CA ILE A 248 -13.03 -22.99 2.73
C ILE A 248 -12.40 -23.98 3.72
N ARG A 249 -13.19 -24.57 4.60
CA ARG A 249 -12.75 -25.64 5.46
C ARG A 249 -12.15 -26.81 4.69
N ASN A 250 -12.82 -27.22 3.61
CA ASN A 250 -12.33 -28.30 2.75
C ASN A 250 -11.02 -27.92 2.04
N ASN A 251 -10.83 -26.67 1.62
CA ASN A 251 -9.57 -26.18 1.07
C ASN A 251 -8.43 -26.28 2.08
N VAL A 252 -8.66 -25.90 3.35
CA VAL A 252 -7.67 -26.04 4.43
C VAL A 252 -7.26 -27.53 4.61
N PHE A 253 -8.22 -28.44 4.63
CA PHE A 253 -7.92 -29.85 4.75
C PHE A 253 -7.22 -30.41 3.51
N MET A 254 -7.54 -29.91 2.32
CA MET A 254 -6.88 -30.30 1.08
C MET A 254 -5.41 -29.88 1.06
N PHE A 255 -5.03 -28.71 1.56
CA PHE A 255 -3.61 -28.35 1.71
C PHE A 255 -2.86 -29.31 2.63
N ASN A 256 -3.49 -29.74 3.73
CA ASN A 256 -2.88 -30.72 4.64
C ASN A 256 -2.79 -32.12 3.98
N ALA A 257 -3.78 -32.53 3.19
CA ALA A 257 -3.72 -33.77 2.42
C ALA A 257 -2.63 -33.73 1.33
N PHE A 258 -2.42 -32.60 0.67
CA PHE A 258 -1.32 -32.43 -0.30
C PHE A 258 0.06 -32.70 0.31
N ARG A 259 0.28 -32.30 1.55
CA ARG A 259 1.52 -32.63 2.27
C ARG A 259 1.64 -34.14 2.46
N GLU A 260 0.57 -34.81 2.89
CA GLU A 260 0.58 -36.27 3.11
C GLU A 260 0.84 -37.06 1.83
N GLU A 261 0.32 -36.54 0.71
CA GLU A 261 0.57 -37.09 -0.64
C GLU A 261 1.95 -36.70 -1.20
N GLY A 262 2.75 -35.86 -0.51
CA GLY A 262 4.03 -35.37 -1.00
C GLY A 262 3.92 -34.30 -2.11
N LEU A 263 2.74 -33.79 -2.38
CA LEU A 263 2.49 -32.71 -3.36
C LEU A 263 2.89 -31.34 -2.83
N LEU A 264 2.86 -31.15 -1.51
CA LEU A 264 3.25 -29.93 -0.82
C LEU A 264 4.38 -30.26 0.17
N LYS A 265 5.48 -29.51 0.10
CA LYS A 265 6.66 -29.68 0.96
C LYS A 265 7.18 -28.31 1.38
N GLU A 266 7.85 -28.23 2.54
CA GLU A 266 8.59 -27.01 2.90
C GLU A 266 9.71 -26.77 1.87
N PRO A 267 9.85 -25.55 1.35
CA PRO A 267 10.92 -25.26 0.40
C PRO A 267 12.28 -25.32 1.09
N GLY A 268 13.25 -25.94 0.44
CA GLY A 268 14.65 -25.77 0.80
C GLY A 268 15.14 -24.36 0.47
N GLU A 269 16.25 -23.93 1.09
CA GLU A 269 16.82 -22.57 0.96
C GLU A 269 16.96 -22.07 -0.50
N LYS A 270 17.09 -22.96 -1.47
CA LYS A 270 17.32 -22.65 -2.88
C LYS A 270 16.23 -23.11 -3.84
N THR A 271 15.07 -23.52 -3.33
CA THR A 271 14.01 -24.08 -4.18
C THR A 271 13.46 -23.02 -5.15
N ILE A 272 13.18 -21.83 -4.65
CA ILE A 272 12.64 -20.72 -5.46
C ILE A 272 13.71 -20.20 -6.42
N GLU A 273 14.93 -19.93 -5.92
CA GLU A 273 16.06 -19.46 -6.73
C GLU A 273 16.38 -20.38 -7.94
N ASN A 274 16.25 -21.68 -7.75
CA ASN A 274 16.51 -22.67 -8.80
C ASN A 274 15.26 -23.02 -9.63
N GLY A 275 14.11 -22.41 -9.34
CA GLY A 275 12.86 -22.69 -10.05
C GLY A 275 12.37 -24.13 -9.93
N LYS A 276 12.66 -24.81 -8.82
CA LYS A 276 12.32 -26.24 -8.62
C LYS A 276 10.91 -26.42 -8.06
N PHE A 277 9.93 -25.79 -8.70
CA PHE A 277 8.52 -25.92 -8.37
C PHE A 277 7.65 -25.87 -9.62
N LEU A 278 6.45 -26.45 -9.56
CA LEU A 278 5.47 -26.32 -10.64
C LEU A 278 4.51 -25.17 -10.42
N LEU A 279 3.90 -25.09 -9.23
CA LEU A 279 2.83 -24.17 -8.90
C LEU A 279 3.10 -23.48 -7.57
N THR A 280 2.79 -22.21 -7.49
CA THR A 280 2.54 -21.51 -6.22
C THR A 280 1.28 -20.66 -6.32
N ILE A 281 0.76 -20.23 -5.18
CA ILE A 281 -0.40 -19.34 -5.08
C ILE A 281 0.09 -18.04 -4.49
N MET A 282 -0.20 -16.92 -5.15
CA MET A 282 0.31 -15.61 -4.71
C MET A 282 -0.73 -14.51 -4.86
N TYR A 283 -0.67 -13.56 -3.95
CA TYR A 283 -1.30 -12.27 -4.15
C TYR A 283 -0.35 -11.34 -4.91
N GLY A 284 -0.93 -10.53 -5.78
CA GLY A 284 -0.21 -9.48 -6.48
C GLY A 284 -1.18 -8.53 -7.17
N ASP A 285 -0.73 -7.32 -7.43
CA ASP A 285 -1.51 -6.31 -8.15
C ASP A 285 -1.79 -6.77 -9.57
N ASP A 286 -0.76 -7.33 -10.19
CA ASP A 286 -0.82 -7.92 -11.51
C ASP A 286 0.30 -8.98 -11.70
N PRO A 287 0.31 -9.68 -12.84
CA PRO A 287 1.37 -10.63 -13.18
C PRO A 287 2.78 -10.03 -13.21
N LYS A 288 2.93 -8.75 -13.59
CA LYS A 288 4.23 -8.08 -13.65
C LYS A 288 4.82 -7.92 -12.24
N PHE A 289 4.01 -7.51 -11.26
CA PHE A 289 4.43 -7.40 -9.86
C PHE A 289 4.92 -8.74 -9.31
N ILE A 290 4.19 -9.83 -9.62
CA ILE A 290 4.59 -11.17 -9.19
C ILE A 290 5.88 -11.60 -9.90
N GLN A 291 6.04 -11.30 -11.19
CA GLN A 291 7.26 -11.60 -11.94
C GLN A 291 8.47 -10.87 -11.34
N GLU A 292 8.35 -9.58 -11.04
CA GLU A 292 9.41 -8.78 -10.42
C GLU A 292 9.87 -9.35 -9.07
N TYR A 293 8.97 -9.92 -8.27
CA TYR A 293 9.33 -10.62 -7.04
C TYR A 293 10.25 -11.83 -7.31
N PHE A 294 9.92 -12.66 -8.29
CA PHE A 294 10.75 -13.82 -8.65
C PHE A 294 12.04 -13.40 -9.34
N ASP A 295 12.03 -12.36 -10.17
CA ASP A 295 13.20 -11.82 -10.84
C ASP A 295 14.22 -11.32 -9.81
N GLN A 296 13.79 -10.61 -8.78
CA GLN A 296 14.67 -10.16 -7.70
C GLN A 296 15.34 -11.33 -7.01
N ILE A 297 14.60 -12.38 -6.63
CA ILE A 297 15.15 -13.57 -5.95
C ILE A 297 16.19 -14.27 -6.83
N THR A 298 15.91 -14.43 -8.12
CA THR A 298 16.83 -15.11 -9.05
C THR A 298 18.04 -14.25 -9.37
N GLU A 299 17.89 -12.93 -9.50
CA GLU A 299 19.00 -11.99 -9.74
C GLU A 299 19.96 -11.96 -8.54
N GLU A 300 19.45 -11.81 -7.32
CA GLU A 300 20.25 -11.86 -6.09
C GLU A 300 21.02 -13.18 -5.94
N ALA A 301 20.44 -14.28 -6.41
CA ALA A 301 21.07 -15.58 -6.44
C ALA A 301 22.02 -15.81 -7.65
N GLY A 302 22.09 -14.87 -8.59
CA GLY A 302 22.85 -15.03 -9.83
C GLY A 302 22.31 -16.12 -10.75
N LYS A 303 20.98 -16.33 -10.75
CA LYS A 303 20.27 -17.34 -11.54
C LYS A 303 19.53 -16.74 -12.72
N PRO A 304 19.21 -17.53 -13.75
CA PRO A 304 18.32 -17.11 -14.81
C PRO A 304 16.92 -16.73 -14.30
N VAL A 305 16.32 -15.73 -14.90
CA VAL A 305 14.92 -15.34 -14.67
C VAL A 305 13.98 -16.52 -14.94
N LEU A 306 12.99 -16.71 -14.07
CA LEU A 306 11.98 -17.76 -14.24
C LEU A 306 10.95 -17.34 -15.28
N SER A 307 10.61 -18.23 -16.20
CA SER A 307 9.47 -18.07 -17.07
C SER A 307 8.21 -18.54 -16.34
N LEU A 308 7.25 -17.64 -16.12
CA LEU A 308 6.07 -17.91 -15.33
C LEU A 308 4.80 -17.69 -16.16
N THR A 309 3.79 -18.50 -15.88
CA THR A 309 2.43 -18.36 -16.44
C THR A 309 1.45 -18.14 -15.29
N TYR A 310 0.57 -17.17 -15.48
CA TYR A 310 -0.33 -16.68 -14.44
C TYR A 310 -1.77 -17.02 -14.78
N LYS A 311 -2.51 -17.51 -13.80
CA LYS A 311 -3.96 -17.67 -13.90
C LYS A 311 -4.62 -16.96 -12.72
N LYS A 312 -5.34 -15.89 -13.01
CA LYS A 312 -6.08 -15.12 -12.03
C LYS A 312 -7.23 -15.93 -11.44
N LEU A 313 -7.41 -15.83 -10.15
CA LEU A 313 -8.41 -16.50 -9.35
C LEU A 313 -9.37 -15.46 -8.75
N GLY A 314 -10.60 -15.38 -9.28
CA GLY A 314 -11.60 -14.45 -8.77
C GLY A 314 -11.40 -12.98 -9.19
N LYS A 315 -12.07 -12.08 -8.46
CA LYS A 315 -11.98 -10.63 -8.63
C LYS A 315 -10.68 -10.08 -8.03
N HIS A 316 -10.32 -8.86 -8.37
CA HIS A 316 -9.35 -8.10 -7.58
C HIS A 316 -10.01 -7.67 -6.28
N PHE A 317 -9.41 -8.07 -5.16
CA PHE A 317 -9.79 -7.52 -3.88
C PHE A 317 -9.21 -6.12 -3.78
N THR A 318 -10.04 -5.12 -3.88
CA THR A 318 -9.67 -3.80 -3.38
C THR A 318 -9.68 -3.87 -1.86
N SER A 319 -8.78 -4.69 -1.33
CA SER A 319 -8.49 -4.57 0.08
C SER A 319 -7.90 -3.17 0.28
N TYR A 320 -8.17 -2.57 1.40
CA TYR A 320 -7.65 -1.32 1.95
C TYR A 320 -6.12 -1.15 1.94
N ARG A 321 -5.41 -1.87 1.08
CA ARG A 321 -3.95 -1.87 0.99
C ARG A 321 -3.50 -0.82 -0.02
N THR A 322 -3.84 0.43 0.25
CA THR A 322 -3.18 1.53 -0.46
C THR A 322 -1.77 1.80 0.04
N GLY A 323 -1.26 0.92 0.88
CA GLY A 323 0.09 1.05 1.45
C GLY A 323 0.20 2.18 2.48
N GLY A 324 -0.16 3.38 2.13
CA GLY A 324 -0.16 4.55 2.99
C GLY A 324 -0.78 5.76 2.33
N MET A 325 -1.05 6.76 3.14
CA MET A 325 -1.59 8.06 2.74
C MET A 325 -0.67 9.16 3.19
N ASN A 326 -0.44 10.14 2.33
CA ASN A 326 0.09 11.43 2.72
C ASN A 326 -1.07 12.41 2.84
N SER A 327 -1.49 12.67 4.06
CA SER A 327 -2.66 13.49 4.38
C SER A 327 -2.24 14.91 4.72
N ILE A 328 -3.13 15.87 4.42
CA ILE A 328 -2.91 17.26 4.75
C ILE A 328 -3.52 17.53 6.12
N LEU A 329 -2.74 18.10 7.01
CA LEU A 329 -3.20 18.56 8.31
C LEU A 329 -3.90 19.94 8.15
N LYS A 330 -4.94 20.16 8.95
CA LYS A 330 -5.59 21.48 9.01
C LYS A 330 -4.63 22.54 9.49
N GLY A 331 -4.50 23.64 8.75
CA GLY A 331 -3.57 24.70 9.08
C GLY A 331 -3.54 25.81 8.04
N ASP A 332 -2.52 26.66 8.13
CA ASP A 332 -2.38 27.83 7.27
C ASP A 332 -1.76 27.50 5.89
N HIS A 333 -1.26 26.26 5.69
CA HIS A 333 -0.47 25.86 4.52
C HIS A 333 -1.11 24.72 3.71
N GLU A 334 -2.44 24.55 3.80
CA GLU A 334 -3.14 23.43 3.14
C GLU A 334 -2.96 23.46 1.61
N GLU A 335 -2.90 24.66 1.00
CA GLU A 335 -2.73 24.78 -0.45
C GLU A 335 -1.33 24.42 -0.91
N GLU A 336 -0.30 24.89 -0.21
CA GLU A 336 1.09 24.58 -0.51
C GLU A 336 1.41 23.10 -0.25
N ALA A 337 0.83 22.52 0.80
CA ALA A 337 0.94 21.11 1.11
C ALA A 337 0.32 20.26 0.00
N LEU A 338 -0.85 20.66 -0.52
CA LEU A 338 -1.50 19.96 -1.63
C LEU A 338 -0.67 20.06 -2.93
N GLU A 339 -0.15 21.25 -3.25
CA GLU A 339 0.72 21.44 -4.42
C GLU A 339 2.01 20.60 -4.30
N LEU A 340 2.60 20.52 -3.11
CA LEU A 340 3.74 19.62 -2.87
C LEU A 340 3.38 18.17 -3.12
N LEU A 341 2.28 17.68 -2.55
CA LEU A 341 1.83 16.29 -2.74
C LEU A 341 1.49 16.01 -4.21
N LYS A 342 0.94 16.97 -4.93
CA LYS A 342 0.74 16.86 -6.38
C LYS A 342 2.06 16.67 -7.13
N LEU A 343 3.10 17.42 -6.76
CA LEU A 343 4.43 17.28 -7.38
C LEU A 343 5.04 15.91 -7.11
N THR A 344 4.79 15.29 -5.95
CA THR A 344 5.30 13.92 -5.67
C THR A 344 4.74 12.87 -6.62
N VAL A 345 3.59 13.15 -7.23
CA VAL A 345 2.90 12.26 -8.17
C VAL A 345 3.18 12.63 -9.62
N THR A 346 3.15 13.93 -9.95
CA THR A 346 3.17 14.41 -11.34
C THR A 346 4.57 14.78 -11.85
N ASP A 347 5.51 15.08 -10.95
CA ASP A 347 6.88 15.45 -11.32
C ASP A 347 7.83 14.26 -11.19
N LYS A 348 8.36 13.80 -12.33
CA LYS A 348 9.22 12.60 -12.39
C LYS A 348 10.51 12.70 -11.58
N GLU A 349 11.14 13.88 -11.49
CA GLU A 349 12.39 14.03 -10.74
C GLU A 349 12.15 13.97 -9.25
N ILE A 350 11.09 14.66 -8.76
CA ILE A 350 10.69 14.64 -7.35
C ILE A 350 10.22 13.24 -6.96
N SER A 351 9.35 12.64 -7.76
CA SER A 351 8.86 11.28 -7.55
C SER A 351 10.00 10.28 -7.47
N HIS A 352 10.95 10.32 -8.42
CA HIS A 352 12.10 9.42 -8.42
C HIS A 352 13.00 9.62 -7.20
N LEU A 353 13.32 10.87 -6.84
CA LEU A 353 14.14 11.18 -5.67
C LEU A 353 13.55 10.60 -4.39
N LEU A 354 12.24 10.80 -4.18
CA LEU A 354 11.57 10.35 -2.96
C LEU A 354 11.51 8.82 -2.85
N LYS A 355 11.45 8.11 -3.97
CA LYS A 355 11.33 6.64 -4.01
C LYS A 355 12.67 5.92 -3.99
N TYR A 356 13.62 6.43 -4.75
CA TYR A 356 14.84 5.71 -5.10
C TYR A 356 16.13 6.46 -4.70
N GLY A 357 15.98 7.71 -4.25
CA GLY A 357 17.12 8.57 -4.02
C GLY A 357 17.81 9.02 -5.32
N ASN A 358 19.07 9.41 -5.20
CA ASN A 358 19.96 9.75 -6.31
C ASN A 358 21.41 9.52 -5.89
N GLU A 359 22.38 10.01 -6.66
CA GLU A 359 23.82 9.90 -6.36
C GLU A 359 24.25 10.54 -5.02
N ASN A 360 23.44 11.45 -4.46
CA ASN A 360 23.66 12.11 -3.18
C ASN A 360 22.83 11.50 -2.05
N VAL A 361 21.75 10.79 -2.36
CA VAL A 361 20.86 10.12 -1.41
C VAL A 361 20.97 8.61 -1.65
N LEU A 362 21.92 8.00 -0.96
CA LEU A 362 22.26 6.59 -1.12
C LEU A 362 21.58 5.72 -0.06
N ASN A 363 21.50 4.42 -0.32
CA ASN A 363 20.95 3.41 0.61
C ASN A 363 19.49 3.67 0.99
N VAL A 364 18.71 4.12 0.04
CA VAL A 364 17.28 4.36 0.23
C VAL A 364 16.59 3.03 0.53
N SER A 365 15.91 2.97 1.66
CA SER A 365 15.11 1.80 2.03
C SER A 365 14.02 1.52 0.96
N PRO A 366 13.81 0.27 0.56
CA PRO A 366 12.68 -0.09 -0.30
C PRO A 366 11.32 0.36 0.26
N MET A 367 11.23 0.56 1.58
CA MET A 367 10.02 1.08 2.24
C MET A 367 9.65 2.50 1.82
N LEU A 368 10.58 3.31 1.30
CA LEU A 368 10.28 4.66 0.81
C LEU A 368 9.34 4.63 -0.39
N LYS A 369 9.40 3.59 -1.22
CA LYS A 369 8.40 3.38 -2.28
C LYS A 369 6.98 3.32 -1.73
N TRP A 370 6.79 2.69 -0.58
CA TRP A 370 5.48 2.55 0.07
C TRP A 370 4.99 3.85 0.69
N MET A 371 5.92 4.74 1.07
CA MET A 371 5.59 6.01 1.71
C MET A 371 5.35 7.15 0.70
N PHE A 372 6.15 7.21 -0.36
CA PHE A 372 6.14 8.32 -1.31
C PHE A 372 5.78 7.89 -2.73
N GLY A 373 5.76 6.58 -2.98
CA GLY A 373 5.72 6.05 -4.30
C GLY A 373 4.32 5.85 -4.83
N ASN A 374 4.00 6.59 -5.87
CA ASN A 374 3.06 6.15 -6.86
C ASN A 374 3.74 6.23 -8.22
N ASP A 375 3.85 5.09 -8.91
CA ASP A 375 4.22 5.06 -10.30
C ASP A 375 2.96 5.28 -11.16
N SER A 376 2.31 6.44 -10.93
CA SER A 376 1.10 6.85 -11.64
C SER A 376 1.23 6.81 -13.16
N PHE A 377 2.47 6.79 -13.65
CA PHE A 377 2.77 6.69 -15.06
C PHE A 377 2.60 5.29 -15.65
N ASP A 378 2.48 4.25 -14.81
CA ASP A 378 2.35 2.84 -15.21
C ASP A 378 1.06 2.18 -14.69
N ILE A 379 0.15 2.92 -14.04
CA ILE A 379 -1.11 2.36 -13.55
C ILE A 379 -2.03 2.06 -14.74
N GLU A 380 -2.13 0.79 -15.10
CA GLU A 380 -3.24 0.33 -15.93
C GLU A 380 -4.55 0.57 -15.18
N LYS A 381 -5.45 1.36 -15.78
CA LYS A 381 -6.81 1.58 -15.25
C LYS A 381 -7.58 0.26 -15.30
N LYS A 382 -7.59 -0.48 -14.20
CA LYS A 382 -8.31 -1.77 -14.05
C LYS A 382 -9.63 -1.54 -13.32
N GLU A 383 -10.57 -0.83 -13.96
CA GLU A 383 -11.87 -0.47 -13.34
C GLU A 383 -12.85 -1.63 -13.19
N ASP A 384 -12.69 -2.74 -13.94
CA ASP A 384 -13.79 -3.72 -14.14
C ASP A 384 -13.88 -4.84 -13.09
N ASN A 385 -13.08 -4.85 -12.03
CA ASN A 385 -13.05 -5.98 -11.08
C ASN A 385 -12.80 -5.59 -9.62
N CYS A 386 -13.29 -4.44 -9.21
CA CYS A 386 -13.16 -3.99 -7.82
C CYS A 386 -14.21 -4.67 -6.91
N SER A 387 -13.85 -4.87 -5.65
CA SER A 387 -14.76 -5.34 -4.62
C SER A 387 -15.92 -4.37 -4.41
N GLU A 388 -17.12 -4.91 -4.19
CA GLU A 388 -18.30 -4.11 -3.86
C GLU A 388 -18.19 -3.38 -2.51
N ILE A 389 -17.32 -3.87 -1.62
CA ILE A 389 -17.04 -3.22 -0.33
C ILE A 389 -15.90 -2.22 -0.39
N ALA A 390 -15.43 -1.88 -1.58
CA ALA A 390 -14.39 -0.87 -1.75
C ALA A 390 -14.82 0.47 -1.14
N GLY A 391 -13.95 1.05 -0.30
CA GLY A 391 -14.22 2.29 0.44
C GLY A 391 -14.89 2.09 1.81
N PHE A 392 -15.31 0.88 2.17
CA PHE A 392 -15.74 0.60 3.54
C PHE A 392 -14.56 0.65 4.51
N GLN A 393 -14.75 1.31 5.65
CA GLN A 393 -13.75 1.44 6.71
C GLN A 393 -14.36 0.93 8.02
N PHE A 394 -13.86 -0.20 8.51
CA PHE A 394 -14.30 -0.72 9.80
C PHE A 394 -13.64 0.06 10.95
N ASP A 395 -14.45 0.56 11.88
CA ASP A 395 -13.98 1.13 13.13
C ASP A 395 -13.97 0.06 14.22
N GLY A 396 -12.83 -0.60 14.37
CA GLY A 396 -12.61 -1.64 15.40
C GLY A 396 -12.15 -1.10 16.75
N SER A 397 -12.13 0.22 16.97
CA SER A 397 -11.54 0.83 18.17
C SER A 397 -12.17 0.35 19.49
N ALA A 398 -13.46 0.00 19.49
CA ALA A 398 -14.16 -0.54 20.66
C ALA A 398 -13.80 -2.01 20.97
N TYR A 399 -13.22 -2.72 20.02
CA TYR A 399 -12.90 -4.16 20.09
C TYR A 399 -11.41 -4.44 19.89
N LYS A 400 -10.56 -3.45 20.13
CA LYS A 400 -9.12 -3.56 19.85
C LYS A 400 -8.47 -4.77 20.52
N VAL A 401 -8.83 -5.04 21.78
CA VAL A 401 -8.25 -6.17 22.54
C VAL A 401 -8.70 -7.50 21.95
N GLU A 402 -10.00 -7.65 21.69
CA GLU A 402 -10.59 -8.87 21.12
C GLU A 402 -10.02 -9.13 19.73
N ILE A 403 -9.91 -8.11 18.92
CA ILE A 403 -9.34 -8.20 17.57
C ILE A 403 -7.88 -8.64 17.63
N ASP A 404 -7.06 -8.07 18.52
CA ASP A 404 -5.66 -8.50 18.72
C ASP A 404 -5.57 -9.97 19.17
N GLU A 405 -6.50 -10.41 20.02
CA GLU A 405 -6.56 -11.79 20.48
C GLU A 405 -6.95 -12.76 19.37
N ILE A 406 -7.98 -12.47 18.57
CA ILE A 406 -8.36 -13.34 17.45
C ILE A 406 -7.26 -13.40 16.36
N SER A 407 -6.56 -12.30 16.11
CA SER A 407 -5.41 -12.30 15.20
C SER A 407 -4.28 -13.18 15.71
N LYS A 408 -3.94 -13.11 17.01
CA LYS A 408 -2.93 -13.99 17.60
C LYS A 408 -3.28 -15.46 17.46
N ILE A 409 -4.56 -15.81 17.68
CA ILE A 409 -5.06 -17.19 17.48
C ILE A 409 -4.87 -17.59 16.02
N PHE A 410 -5.28 -16.76 15.07
CA PHE A 410 -5.09 -17.05 13.64
C PHE A 410 -3.63 -17.37 13.29
N TYR A 411 -2.69 -16.52 13.72
CA TYR A 411 -1.27 -16.75 13.47
C TYR A 411 -0.71 -17.97 14.22
N GLN A 412 -1.21 -18.29 15.40
CA GLN A 412 -0.84 -19.50 16.13
C GLN A 412 -1.17 -20.78 15.33
N TYR A 413 -2.29 -20.76 14.59
CA TYR A 413 -2.70 -21.87 13.72
C TYR A 413 -2.22 -21.73 12.25
N SER A 414 -1.25 -20.86 11.96
CA SER A 414 -0.73 -20.62 10.60
C SER A 414 -0.33 -21.90 9.84
N ASN A 415 0.25 -22.88 10.54
CA ASN A 415 0.60 -24.18 9.95
C ASN A 415 -0.61 -24.96 9.42
N LEU A 416 -1.79 -24.74 9.97
CA LEU A 416 -3.02 -25.34 9.49
C LEU A 416 -3.35 -24.87 8.07
N PHE A 417 -3.28 -23.57 7.84
CA PHE A 417 -3.57 -22.94 6.54
C PHE A 417 -2.49 -23.19 5.50
N ARG A 418 -1.25 -23.37 5.94
CA ARG A 418 -0.11 -23.71 5.08
C ARG A 418 -0.04 -25.21 4.73
N GLY A 419 -0.93 -26.05 5.29
CA GLY A 419 -0.95 -27.49 5.07
C GLY A 419 0.07 -28.29 5.94
N PHE A 420 0.60 -27.70 7.01
CA PHE A 420 1.60 -28.33 7.89
C PHE A 420 1.10 -28.67 9.30
N SER A 421 -0.22 -28.68 9.51
CA SER A 421 -0.77 -29.18 10.77
C SER A 421 -0.51 -30.70 10.92
N LYS A 422 -0.28 -31.14 12.14
CA LYS A 422 -0.14 -32.56 12.47
C LYS A 422 -1.50 -33.26 12.58
N ASN A 423 -2.54 -32.50 12.90
CA ASN A 423 -3.93 -32.99 13.00
C ASN A 423 -4.86 -31.84 12.60
N ALA A 424 -5.08 -31.69 11.30
CA ALA A 424 -5.79 -30.56 10.74
C ALA A 424 -7.22 -30.43 11.27
N GLU A 425 -7.95 -31.54 11.43
CA GLU A 425 -9.32 -31.52 11.94
C GLU A 425 -9.36 -30.98 13.38
N LYS A 426 -8.52 -31.54 14.26
CA LYS A 426 -8.48 -31.13 15.67
C LYS A 426 -8.01 -29.68 15.82
N ASP A 427 -6.97 -29.28 15.07
CA ASP A 427 -6.46 -27.92 15.14
C ASP A 427 -7.50 -26.93 14.64
N TYR A 428 -8.27 -27.31 13.61
CA TYR A 428 -9.36 -26.47 13.10
C TYR A 428 -10.47 -26.27 14.12
N GLU A 429 -10.92 -27.36 14.78
CA GLU A 429 -11.96 -27.31 15.82
C GLU A 429 -11.50 -26.50 17.05
N ASN A 430 -10.26 -26.69 17.48
CA ASN A 430 -9.68 -25.93 18.58
C ASN A 430 -9.65 -24.43 18.25
N MET A 431 -9.16 -24.09 17.05
CA MET A 431 -9.09 -22.70 16.58
C MET A 431 -10.48 -22.05 16.58
N LEU A 432 -11.51 -22.69 16.02
CA LEU A 432 -12.87 -22.16 16.02
C LEU A 432 -13.37 -21.90 17.45
N THR A 433 -13.10 -22.85 18.36
CA THR A 433 -13.50 -22.73 19.78
C THR A 433 -12.80 -21.52 20.42
N GLU A 434 -11.48 -21.38 20.23
CA GLU A 434 -10.71 -20.28 20.80
C GLU A 434 -11.17 -18.92 20.23
N LEU A 435 -11.46 -18.84 18.92
CA LEU A 435 -11.96 -17.62 18.29
C LEU A 435 -13.34 -17.22 18.85
N GLN A 436 -14.24 -18.18 19.05
CA GLN A 436 -15.55 -17.93 19.65
C GLN A 436 -15.42 -17.41 21.09
N GLU A 437 -14.56 -18.01 21.90
CA GLU A 437 -14.30 -17.59 23.28
C GLU A 437 -13.70 -16.17 23.37
N LYS A 438 -13.08 -15.68 22.29
CA LYS A 438 -12.46 -14.34 22.21
C LYS A 438 -13.36 -13.30 21.55
N GLY A 439 -14.62 -13.58 21.32
CA GLY A 439 -15.61 -12.59 20.89
C GLY A 439 -15.72 -12.42 19.37
N MET A 440 -15.35 -13.43 18.57
CA MET A 440 -15.47 -13.38 17.11
C MET A 440 -16.87 -12.97 16.65
N GLU A 441 -17.92 -13.50 17.28
CA GLU A 441 -19.29 -13.19 16.90
C GLU A 441 -19.68 -11.73 17.18
N ASP A 442 -19.20 -11.14 18.28
CA ASP A 442 -19.47 -9.75 18.61
C ASP A 442 -18.79 -8.81 17.62
N ILE A 443 -17.55 -9.14 17.22
CA ILE A 443 -16.82 -8.38 16.20
C ILE A 443 -17.53 -8.50 14.85
N LEU A 444 -17.95 -9.71 14.45
CA LEU A 444 -18.66 -9.95 13.21
C LEU A 444 -19.99 -9.18 13.17
N ALA A 445 -20.73 -9.16 14.26
CA ALA A 445 -21.97 -8.40 14.39
C ALA A 445 -21.73 -6.89 14.22
N GLU A 446 -20.66 -6.35 14.81
CA GLU A 446 -20.31 -4.94 14.68
C GLU A 446 -19.81 -4.59 13.27
N VAL A 447 -19.01 -5.45 12.64
CA VAL A 447 -18.62 -5.30 11.23
C VAL A 447 -19.86 -5.20 10.33
N ASN A 448 -20.79 -6.12 10.49
CA ASN A 448 -22.03 -6.14 9.71
C ASN A 448 -22.93 -4.92 9.98
N ARG A 449 -23.00 -4.45 11.22
CA ARG A 449 -23.72 -3.23 11.55
C ARG A 449 -23.12 -2.03 10.80
N GLN A 450 -21.81 -1.86 10.87
CA GLN A 450 -21.13 -0.75 10.20
C GLN A 450 -21.18 -0.86 8.68
N LEU A 451 -21.00 -2.05 8.11
CA LEU A 451 -21.08 -2.31 6.68
C LEU A 451 -22.48 -1.97 6.12
N LYS A 452 -23.52 -2.35 6.86
CA LYS A 452 -24.89 -2.00 6.51
C LYS A 452 -25.16 -0.50 6.55
N GLU A 453 -24.69 0.21 7.58
CA GLU A 453 -24.83 1.67 7.67
C GLU A 453 -24.10 2.37 6.51
N TRP A 454 -22.90 1.91 6.20
CA TRP A 454 -22.12 2.45 5.07
C TRP A 454 -22.80 2.18 3.73
N SER A 455 -23.36 0.99 3.49
CA SER A 455 -24.02 0.65 2.23
C SER A 455 -25.30 1.46 1.98
N LEU A 456 -26.01 1.84 3.08
CA LEU A 456 -27.20 2.70 2.99
C LEU A 456 -26.87 4.18 2.73
N GLY A 457 -25.60 4.58 2.93
CA GLY A 457 -25.12 5.93 2.68
C GLY A 457 -24.53 6.13 1.26
N LYS A 458 -24.43 5.05 0.47
CA LYS A 458 -24.06 5.08 -0.94
C LYS A 458 -25.26 5.45 -1.80
#